data_dfe3d7d1b7eda3450c0c9aa180dbe6f0
#
_entry.id   dfe3d7d1b7eda3450c0c9aa180dbe6f0
#
_cell.length_a   1.000
_cell.length_b   1.000
_cell.length_c   1.000
_cell.angle_alpha   90.00
_cell.angle_beta   90.00
_cell.angle_gamma   90.00
#
_symmetry.space_group_name_H-M   'P 1'
#
loop_
_entity.id
_entity.type
_entity.pdbx_description
1 polymer ?
#
loop_
_entity_poly.entity_id
_entity_poly.type
_entity_poly.pdbx_seq_one_letter_code
_entity_poly.pdbx_strand_id
1 'polypeptide(L)'
;MTVVRALLQQRHNYYRWLLIVEVIALISLRPLQQAPQLVSVVYLIIGGVGVLMDSPLLPQNRLMPQLHTAVIPQKQHNYLRQVIRRRRWLQYGWLCAAGVEVLWQLSLLLRPTLALHLSVLHMLVWLCLLLYELWALMTALAEEPMFSGDLLMGAAAGYLLIGFTGGIVLNSLVVLDPAAFTVTGSPYGELPAAIAYAPHMLGAAFGSLTTLGSPVLNNQNLTSVSASAGITIVGQLYVAILIAGVLGKPRQISSVRKAAHRDHRRSAPSPRLRRKRR
;
A
#
# COMPACT_ATOMS: atom_id res chain seq x y z
N MET A 1 7.34 25.44 10.92
CA MET A 1 8.23 24.33 10.47
C MET A 1 7.96 22.99 11.14
N THR A 2 7.57 22.92 12.40
CA THR A 2 7.36 21.69 13.18
C THR A 2 6.21 20.79 12.69
N VAL A 3 5.07 21.34 12.28
CA VAL A 3 3.87 20.56 11.86
C VAL A 3 4.10 19.80 10.57
N VAL A 4 4.69 20.45 9.55
CA VAL A 4 4.98 19.82 8.26
C VAL A 4 5.98 18.67 8.43
N ARG A 5 6.98 18.85 9.32
CA ARG A 5 7.96 17.81 9.63
C ARG A 5 7.33 16.60 10.33
N ALA A 6 6.40 16.83 11.23
CA ALA A 6 5.66 15.76 11.91
C ALA A 6 4.78 14.96 10.93
N LEU A 7 4.09 15.63 10.01
CA LEU A 7 3.28 14.97 8.97
C LEU A 7 4.13 14.13 8.01
N LEU A 8 5.29 14.65 7.59
CA LEU A 8 6.22 13.89 6.74
C LEU A 8 6.78 12.67 7.47
N GLN A 9 7.16 12.81 8.73
CA GLN A 9 7.67 11.69 9.53
C GLN A 9 6.62 10.60 9.73
N GLN A 10 5.36 10.98 9.92
CA GLN A 10 4.26 10.02 10.02
C GLN A 10 4.03 9.28 8.70
N ARG A 11 4.07 9.98 7.55
CA ARG A 11 3.97 9.40 6.23
C ARG A 11 5.10 8.39 5.97
N HIS A 12 6.33 8.71 6.35
CA HIS A 12 7.47 7.81 6.23
C HIS A 12 7.32 6.56 7.09
N ASN A 13 6.81 6.68 8.30
CA ASN A 13 6.51 5.53 9.16
C ASN A 13 5.43 4.64 8.54
N TYR A 14 4.38 5.21 7.93
CA TYR A 14 3.36 4.45 7.21
C TYR A 14 3.97 3.61 6.08
N TYR A 15 4.83 4.17 5.24
CA TYR A 15 5.49 3.43 4.16
C TYR A 15 6.30 2.23 4.66
N ARG A 16 7.04 2.42 5.76
CA ARG A 16 7.83 1.35 6.38
C ARG A 16 6.97 0.23 6.91
N TRP A 17 5.94 0.56 7.67
CA TRP A 17 5.06 -0.43 8.27
C TRP A 17 4.24 -1.17 7.23
N LEU A 18 3.74 -0.49 6.21
CA LEU A 18 3.03 -1.12 5.12
C LEU A 18 3.91 -2.16 4.42
N LEU A 19 5.14 -1.77 4.03
CA LEU A 19 6.09 -2.69 3.41
C LEU A 19 6.41 -3.90 4.32
N ILE A 20 6.65 -3.67 5.61
CA ILE A 20 6.96 -4.75 6.56
C ILE A 20 5.80 -5.73 6.65
N VAL A 21 4.58 -5.24 6.80
CA VAL A 21 3.37 -6.07 6.90
C VAL A 21 3.16 -6.87 5.62
N GLU A 22 3.30 -6.26 4.46
CA GLU A 22 3.16 -6.93 3.15
C GLU A 22 4.23 -8.01 2.94
N VAL A 23 5.48 -7.75 3.30
CA VAL A 23 6.57 -8.73 3.22
C VAL A 23 6.31 -9.91 4.17
N ILE A 24 5.87 -9.64 5.41
CA ILE A 24 5.48 -10.69 6.35
C ILE A 24 4.33 -11.51 5.78
N ALA A 25 3.30 -10.86 5.22
CA ALA A 25 2.17 -11.53 4.58
C ALA A 25 2.61 -12.44 3.42
N LEU A 26 3.54 -11.96 2.58
CA LEU A 26 4.09 -12.74 1.47
C LEU A 26 4.88 -13.97 1.96
N ILE A 27 5.72 -13.82 2.98
CA ILE A 27 6.47 -14.94 3.58
C ILE A 27 5.51 -15.94 4.23
N SER A 28 4.38 -15.47 4.74
CA SER A 28 3.35 -16.28 5.40
C SER A 28 2.45 -17.05 4.43
N LEU A 29 2.64 -16.96 3.11
CA LEU A 29 1.81 -17.67 2.12
C LEU A 29 1.79 -19.19 2.36
N ARG A 30 2.92 -19.80 2.73
CA ARG A 30 2.99 -21.23 3.00
C ARG A 30 2.16 -21.66 4.21
N PRO A 31 2.26 -21.06 5.41
CA PRO A 31 1.36 -21.37 6.51
C PRO A 31 -0.11 -21.00 6.22
N LEU A 32 -0.37 -19.97 5.41
CA LEU A 32 -1.72 -19.62 4.99
C LEU A 32 -2.38 -20.70 4.13
N GLN A 33 -1.61 -21.54 3.44
CA GLN A 33 -2.16 -22.71 2.75
C GLN A 33 -2.79 -23.72 3.71
N GLN A 34 -2.35 -23.79 4.96
CA GLN A 34 -2.92 -24.68 5.97
C GLN A 34 -4.20 -24.10 6.62
N ALA A 35 -4.36 -22.77 6.56
CA ALA A 35 -5.51 -22.06 7.12
C ALA A 35 -5.98 -20.96 6.14
N PRO A 36 -6.59 -21.33 5.00
CA PRO A 36 -6.87 -20.40 3.90
C PRO A 36 -7.87 -19.28 4.28
N GLN A 37 -8.71 -19.50 5.29
CA GLN A 37 -9.60 -18.48 5.84
C GLN A 37 -8.83 -17.26 6.43
N LEU A 38 -7.56 -17.43 6.79
CA LEU A 38 -6.74 -16.33 7.32
C LEU A 38 -6.24 -15.35 6.24
N VAL A 39 -6.42 -15.65 4.96
CA VAL A 39 -6.02 -14.74 3.87
C VAL A 39 -6.82 -13.43 3.94
N SER A 40 -8.08 -13.47 4.28
CA SER A 40 -8.90 -12.27 4.47
C SER A 40 -8.43 -11.42 5.65
N VAL A 41 -7.94 -12.06 6.72
CA VAL A 41 -7.31 -11.37 7.85
C VAL A 41 -6.03 -10.65 7.42
N VAL A 42 -5.27 -11.21 6.48
CA VAL A 42 -4.11 -10.52 5.91
C VAL A 42 -4.53 -9.23 5.22
N TYR A 43 -5.59 -9.24 4.41
CA TYR A 43 -6.10 -8.03 3.77
C TYR A 43 -6.58 -7.00 4.81
N LEU A 44 -7.21 -7.47 5.89
CA LEU A 44 -7.65 -6.62 7.00
C LEU A 44 -6.46 -5.94 7.69
N ILE A 45 -5.35 -6.66 7.89
CA ILE A 45 -4.14 -6.12 8.50
C ILE A 45 -3.48 -5.12 7.55
N ILE A 46 -3.33 -5.44 6.26
CA ILE A 46 -2.72 -4.55 5.26
C ILE A 46 -3.50 -3.23 5.19
N GLY A 47 -4.81 -3.29 4.92
CA GLY A 47 -5.66 -2.08 4.88
C GLY A 47 -5.73 -1.35 6.23
N GLY A 48 -5.56 -2.09 7.35
CA GLY A 48 -5.54 -1.53 8.70
C GLY A 48 -4.28 -0.72 9.02
N VAL A 49 -3.15 -0.96 8.35
CA VAL A 49 -1.90 -0.20 8.58
C VAL A 49 -2.13 1.29 8.35
N GLY A 50 -2.82 1.65 7.26
CA GLY A 50 -3.17 3.04 6.97
C GLY A 50 -4.04 3.67 8.05
N VAL A 51 -4.99 2.92 8.56
CA VAL A 51 -5.93 3.37 9.61
C VAL A 51 -5.26 3.48 10.98
N LEU A 52 -4.46 2.48 11.36
CA LEU A 52 -3.78 2.42 12.66
C LEU A 52 -2.71 3.51 12.80
N MET A 53 -1.89 3.70 11.76
CA MET A 53 -0.87 4.74 11.74
C MET A 53 -1.47 6.14 11.74
N ASP A 54 -2.69 6.25 11.27
CA ASP A 54 -3.45 7.49 11.15
C ASP A 54 -4.46 7.70 12.30
N SER A 55 -4.57 6.75 13.23
CA SER A 55 -5.55 6.80 14.32
C SER A 55 -5.36 8.04 15.22
N PRO A 56 -6.45 8.71 15.64
CA PRO A 56 -6.43 9.79 16.64
C PRO A 56 -6.02 9.31 18.04
N LEU A 57 -5.86 7.98 18.23
CA LEU A 57 -5.36 7.39 19.49
C LEU A 57 -3.86 7.67 19.69
N LEU A 58 -3.10 7.97 18.63
CA LEU A 58 -1.77 8.55 18.77
C LEU A 58 -1.91 10.06 19.07
N PRO A 59 -1.00 10.68 19.86
CA PRO A 59 -1.18 12.01 20.48
C PRO A 59 -1.26 13.20 19.51
N GLN A 60 -1.83 12.99 18.33
CA GLN A 60 -2.04 13.98 17.27
C GLN A 60 -3.12 15.02 17.60
N ASN A 61 -4.02 14.75 18.54
CA ASN A 61 -5.01 15.73 18.98
C ASN A 61 -4.38 17.02 19.54
N ARG A 62 -3.07 17.01 19.84
CA ARG A 62 -2.34 18.23 20.25
C ARG A 62 -1.92 19.12 19.08
N LEU A 63 -1.93 18.62 17.83
CA LEU A 63 -1.52 19.41 16.65
C LEU A 63 -2.69 20.18 16.01
N MET A 64 -3.93 19.70 16.17
CA MET A 64 -5.12 20.37 15.61
C MET A 64 -5.35 21.79 16.14
N PRO A 65 -5.22 22.08 17.44
CA PRO A 65 -5.39 23.45 17.96
C PRO A 65 -4.32 24.41 17.45
N GLN A 66 -3.09 23.92 17.21
CA GLN A 66 -1.98 24.73 16.71
C GLN A 66 -2.12 25.10 15.23
N LEU A 67 -2.86 24.29 14.45
CA LEU A 67 -3.16 24.56 13.05
C LEU A 67 -4.16 25.71 12.88
N HIS A 68 -5.07 25.91 13.83
CA HIS A 68 -6.05 27.00 13.80
C HIS A 68 -5.45 28.37 14.12
N THR A 69 -4.33 28.43 14.84
CA THR A 69 -3.66 29.68 15.24
C THR A 69 -2.52 30.09 14.30
N ALA A 70 -2.05 29.20 13.42
CA ALA A 70 -1.03 29.53 12.45
C ALA A 70 -1.64 30.19 11.21
N VAL A 71 -1.13 31.35 10.80
CA VAL A 71 -1.45 31.99 9.50
C VAL A 71 -0.85 31.12 8.41
N ILE A 72 -1.63 30.14 7.92
CA ILE A 72 -1.21 29.19 6.88
C ILE A 72 -1.62 29.76 5.50
N PRO A 73 -0.73 29.85 4.52
CA PRO A 73 -1.08 30.23 3.14
C PRO A 73 -2.22 29.38 2.60
N GLN A 74 -3.16 30.01 1.87
CA GLN A 74 -4.40 29.36 1.40
C GLN A 74 -4.16 28.08 0.59
N LYS A 75 -3.05 27.99 -0.16
CA LYS A 75 -2.63 26.76 -0.87
C LYS A 75 -2.33 25.60 0.08
N GLN A 76 -1.67 25.85 1.21
CA GLN A 76 -1.39 24.81 2.21
C GLN A 76 -2.66 24.35 2.95
N HIS A 77 -3.62 25.26 3.13
CA HIS A 77 -4.89 24.92 3.75
C HIS A 77 -5.73 23.97 2.91
N ASN A 78 -5.79 24.20 1.60
CA ASN A 78 -6.48 23.30 0.66
C ASN A 78 -5.82 21.91 0.59
N TYR A 79 -4.49 21.86 0.58
CA TYR A 79 -3.74 20.61 0.62
C TYR A 79 -4.03 19.81 1.89
N LEU A 80 -3.97 20.44 3.06
CA LEU A 80 -4.28 19.79 4.33
C LEU A 80 -5.72 19.25 4.39
N ARG A 81 -6.70 20.02 3.90
CA ARG A 81 -8.09 19.54 3.81
C ARG A 81 -8.21 18.30 2.91
N GLN A 82 -7.49 18.26 1.80
CA GLN A 82 -7.52 17.12 0.87
C GLN A 82 -6.90 15.88 1.51
N VAL A 83 -5.77 16.01 2.20
CA VAL A 83 -5.13 14.93 2.95
C VAL A 83 -6.05 14.38 4.04
N ILE A 84 -6.65 15.28 4.86
CA ILE A 84 -7.58 14.88 5.93
C ILE A 84 -8.82 14.19 5.37
N ARG A 85 -9.36 14.67 4.24
CA ARG A 85 -10.54 14.05 3.59
C ARG A 85 -10.22 12.66 3.07
N ARG A 86 -9.09 12.46 2.38
CA ARG A 86 -8.65 11.13 1.89
C ARG A 86 -8.51 10.14 3.04
N ARG A 87 -7.94 10.58 4.14
CA ARG A 87 -7.76 9.82 5.36
C ARG A 87 -9.08 9.31 5.94
N ARG A 88 -10.08 10.19 6.07
CA ARG A 88 -11.40 9.80 6.57
C ARG A 88 -12.07 8.74 5.68
N TRP A 89 -11.98 8.89 4.37
CA TRP A 89 -12.51 7.90 3.44
C TRP A 89 -11.84 6.54 3.58
N LEU A 90 -10.52 6.50 3.79
CA LEU A 90 -9.80 5.25 4.05
C LEU A 90 -10.27 4.59 5.35
N GLN A 91 -10.45 5.38 6.42
CA GLN A 91 -10.96 4.88 7.70
C GLN A 91 -12.37 4.31 7.57
N TYR A 92 -13.30 5.02 6.93
CA TYR A 92 -14.66 4.52 6.70
C TYR A 92 -14.68 3.30 5.79
N GLY A 93 -13.87 3.29 4.73
CA GLY A 93 -13.73 2.14 3.85
C GLY A 93 -13.24 0.91 4.59
N TRP A 94 -12.21 1.06 5.43
CA TRP A 94 -11.69 -0.03 6.26
C TRP A 94 -12.71 -0.53 7.29
N LEU A 95 -13.42 0.37 7.98
CA LEU A 95 -14.47 -0.03 8.92
C LEU A 95 -15.59 -0.78 8.21
N CYS A 96 -15.98 -0.35 7.02
CA CYS A 96 -16.96 -1.04 6.19
C CYS A 96 -16.44 -2.44 5.80
N ALA A 97 -15.20 -2.55 5.33
CA ALA A 97 -14.59 -3.82 4.96
C ALA A 97 -14.47 -4.77 6.16
N ALA A 98 -14.04 -4.25 7.32
CA ALA A 98 -13.96 -5.02 8.56
C ALA A 98 -15.37 -5.51 9.01
N GLY A 99 -16.39 -4.69 8.87
CA GLY A 99 -17.77 -5.08 9.15
C GLY A 99 -18.27 -6.18 8.21
N VAL A 100 -18.01 -6.05 6.91
CA VAL A 100 -18.32 -7.08 5.91
C VAL A 100 -17.55 -8.36 6.17
N GLU A 101 -16.28 -8.27 6.58
CA GLU A 101 -15.46 -9.42 6.99
C GLU A 101 -16.09 -10.18 8.14
N VAL A 102 -16.45 -9.48 9.22
CA VAL A 102 -17.09 -10.11 10.39
C VAL A 102 -18.40 -10.78 10.00
N LEU A 103 -19.24 -10.12 9.19
CA LEU A 103 -20.50 -10.69 8.71
C LEU A 103 -20.27 -11.94 7.86
N TRP A 104 -19.26 -11.91 7.01
CA TRP A 104 -18.91 -13.04 6.16
C TRP A 104 -18.38 -14.22 6.98
N GLN A 105 -17.46 -13.99 7.93
CA GLN A 105 -16.96 -15.02 8.84
C GLN A 105 -18.11 -15.64 9.68
N LEU A 106 -19.01 -14.80 10.16
CA LEU A 106 -20.19 -15.29 10.90
C LEU A 106 -21.12 -16.10 10.00
N SER A 107 -21.30 -15.70 8.74
CA SER A 107 -22.10 -16.47 7.79
C SER A 107 -21.51 -17.83 7.47
N LEU A 108 -20.18 -17.95 7.41
CA LEU A 108 -19.48 -19.23 7.26
C LEU A 108 -19.77 -20.19 8.42
N LEU A 109 -19.83 -19.68 9.64
CA LEU A 109 -20.11 -20.47 10.84
C LEU A 109 -21.57 -20.90 10.92
N LEU A 110 -22.51 -20.03 10.53
CA LEU A 110 -23.94 -20.26 10.72
C LEU A 110 -24.63 -20.90 9.50
N ARG A 111 -24.28 -20.46 8.30
CA ARG A 111 -24.92 -20.90 7.04
C ARG A 111 -23.93 -20.83 5.87
N PRO A 112 -23.16 -21.88 5.56
CA PRO A 112 -22.14 -21.86 4.52
C PRO A 112 -22.70 -21.55 3.11
N THR A 113 -23.97 -21.90 2.83
CA THR A 113 -24.63 -21.54 1.57
C THR A 113 -24.82 -20.03 1.39
N LEU A 114 -25.14 -19.31 2.48
CA LEU A 114 -25.26 -17.85 2.46
C LEU A 114 -23.88 -17.20 2.26
N ALA A 115 -22.85 -17.76 2.87
CA ALA A 115 -21.46 -17.29 2.73
C ALA A 115 -20.99 -17.31 1.27
N LEU A 116 -21.38 -18.31 0.46
CA LEU A 116 -21.07 -18.37 -0.96
C LEU A 116 -21.62 -17.16 -1.72
N HIS A 117 -22.88 -16.78 -1.49
CA HIS A 117 -23.47 -15.61 -2.15
C HIS A 117 -22.85 -14.30 -1.69
N LEU A 118 -22.44 -14.22 -0.42
CA LEU A 118 -21.77 -13.05 0.13
C LEU A 118 -20.31 -12.95 -0.28
N SER A 119 -19.68 -14.05 -0.73
CA SER A 119 -18.27 -14.07 -1.08
C SER A 119 -17.89 -13.08 -2.19
N VAL A 120 -18.74 -12.93 -3.21
CA VAL A 120 -18.50 -11.96 -4.30
C VAL A 120 -18.54 -10.54 -3.78
N LEU A 121 -19.55 -10.20 -2.96
CA LEU A 121 -19.67 -8.88 -2.36
C LEU A 121 -18.48 -8.59 -1.43
N HIS A 122 -18.11 -9.56 -0.61
CA HIS A 122 -16.95 -9.50 0.29
C HIS A 122 -15.66 -9.19 -0.48
N MET A 123 -15.36 -9.94 -1.55
CA MET A 123 -14.18 -9.71 -2.39
C MET A 123 -14.22 -8.35 -3.09
N LEU A 124 -15.40 -7.92 -3.57
CA LEU A 124 -15.55 -6.60 -4.19
C LEU A 124 -15.23 -5.47 -3.22
N VAL A 125 -15.67 -5.56 -1.98
CA VAL A 125 -15.39 -4.55 -0.94
C VAL A 125 -13.89 -4.47 -0.68
N TRP A 126 -13.19 -5.61 -0.53
CA TRP A 126 -11.75 -5.65 -0.37
C TRP A 126 -11.01 -5.11 -1.59
N LEU A 127 -11.45 -5.48 -2.79
CA LEU A 127 -10.87 -4.98 -4.03
C LEU A 127 -10.97 -3.45 -4.12
N CYS A 128 -12.15 -2.90 -3.84
CA CYS A 128 -12.36 -1.45 -3.84
C CYS A 128 -11.47 -0.74 -2.79
N LEU A 129 -11.34 -1.32 -1.59
CA LEU A 129 -10.51 -0.75 -0.54
C LEU A 129 -9.03 -0.74 -0.93
N LEU A 130 -8.48 -1.89 -1.39
CA LEU A 130 -7.07 -1.97 -1.76
C LEU A 130 -6.74 -1.12 -3.00
N LEU A 131 -7.64 -1.03 -3.98
CA LEU A 131 -7.49 -0.11 -5.11
C LEU A 131 -7.48 1.35 -4.65
N TYR A 132 -8.33 1.72 -3.71
CA TYR A 132 -8.34 3.05 -3.13
C TYR A 132 -7.06 3.34 -2.35
N GLU A 133 -6.57 2.37 -1.57
CA GLU A 133 -5.30 2.47 -0.83
C GLU A 133 -4.11 2.62 -1.79
N LEU A 134 -4.05 1.82 -2.85
CA LEU A 134 -3.04 1.92 -3.90
C LEU A 134 -3.06 3.32 -4.57
N TRP A 135 -4.24 3.81 -4.92
CA TRP A 135 -4.39 5.15 -5.50
C TRP A 135 -3.95 6.25 -4.53
N ALA A 136 -4.31 6.13 -3.24
CA ALA A 136 -3.91 7.07 -2.21
C ALA A 136 -2.38 7.06 -2.00
N LEU A 137 -1.78 5.86 -1.99
CA LEU A 137 -0.32 5.67 -1.89
C LEU A 137 0.40 6.28 -3.10
N MET A 138 -0.04 5.98 -4.33
CA MET A 138 0.56 6.53 -5.55
C MET A 138 0.52 8.07 -5.57
N THR A 139 -0.62 8.65 -5.20
CA THR A 139 -0.74 10.12 -5.09
C THR A 139 0.16 10.70 -4.02
N ALA A 140 0.29 10.01 -2.88
CA ALA A 140 1.20 10.43 -1.81
C ALA A 140 2.67 10.39 -2.25
N LEU A 141 3.07 9.34 -2.98
CA LEU A 141 4.44 9.22 -3.54
C LEU A 141 4.73 10.27 -4.61
N ALA A 142 3.74 10.61 -5.46
CA ALA A 142 3.88 11.64 -6.48
C ALA A 142 4.08 13.03 -5.86
N GLU A 143 3.40 13.32 -4.76
CA GLU A 143 3.46 14.59 -4.03
C GLU A 143 4.74 14.79 -3.20
N GLU A 144 5.56 13.75 -2.99
CA GLU A 144 6.83 13.88 -2.25
C GLU A 144 7.83 14.78 -3.00
N PRO A 145 8.31 15.87 -2.36
CA PRO A 145 9.15 16.86 -3.03
C PRO A 145 10.59 16.39 -3.27
N MET A 146 11.08 15.44 -2.48
CA MET A 146 12.48 15.01 -2.50
C MET A 146 12.59 13.49 -2.52
N PHE A 147 13.66 13.00 -3.15
CA PHE A 147 14.01 11.59 -3.10
C PHE A 147 14.54 11.21 -1.71
N SER A 148 13.90 10.25 -1.05
CA SER A 148 14.28 9.68 0.24
C SER A 148 14.24 8.15 0.21
N GLY A 149 14.94 7.48 1.15
CA GLY A 149 14.83 6.02 1.31
C GLY A 149 13.40 5.58 1.66
N ASP A 150 12.67 6.41 2.39
CA ASP A 150 11.28 6.13 2.76
C ASP A 150 10.34 6.18 1.55
N LEU A 151 10.60 7.06 0.58
CA LEU A 151 9.91 7.08 -0.71
C LEU A 151 10.09 5.73 -1.45
N LEU A 152 11.30 5.18 -1.41
CA LEU A 152 11.58 3.89 -2.04
C LEU A 152 10.85 2.74 -1.33
N MET A 153 10.75 2.79 0.01
CA MET A 153 9.95 1.82 0.77
C MET A 153 8.47 1.91 0.42
N GLY A 154 7.90 3.12 0.32
CA GLY A 154 6.52 3.32 -0.11
C GLY A 154 6.27 2.83 -1.54
N ALA A 155 7.26 3.01 -2.40
CA ALA A 155 7.23 2.52 -3.76
C ALA A 155 7.25 0.98 -3.84
N ALA A 156 8.07 0.33 -3.04
CA ALA A 156 8.10 -1.13 -2.93
C ALA A 156 6.78 -1.66 -2.36
N ALA A 157 6.22 -1.01 -1.33
CA ALA A 157 4.91 -1.36 -0.79
C ALA A 157 3.81 -1.24 -1.85
N GLY A 158 3.77 -0.16 -2.63
CA GLY A 158 2.78 -0.03 -3.72
C GLY A 158 2.89 -1.14 -4.77
N TYR A 159 4.10 -1.62 -5.07
CA TYR A 159 4.30 -2.77 -5.96
C TYR A 159 3.73 -4.07 -5.36
N LEU A 160 3.98 -4.33 -4.08
CA LEU A 160 3.41 -5.49 -3.40
C LEU A 160 1.88 -5.38 -3.29
N LEU A 161 1.34 -4.19 -3.03
CA LEU A 161 -0.10 -3.95 -2.96
C LEU A 161 -0.80 -4.27 -4.28
N ILE A 162 -0.16 -4.06 -5.44
CA ILE A 162 -0.66 -4.52 -6.74
C ILE A 162 -0.77 -6.06 -6.76
N GLY A 163 0.21 -6.78 -6.22
CA GLY A 163 0.16 -8.24 -6.10
C GLY A 163 -0.99 -8.72 -5.22
N PHE A 164 -1.19 -8.09 -4.05
CA PHE A 164 -2.32 -8.41 -3.17
C PHE A 164 -3.67 -8.12 -3.83
N THR A 165 -3.80 -6.99 -4.51
CA THR A 165 -5.00 -6.63 -5.29
C THR A 165 -5.24 -7.63 -6.42
N GLY A 166 -4.20 -8.02 -7.14
CA GLY A 166 -4.24 -9.06 -8.16
C GLY A 166 -4.70 -10.42 -7.61
N GLY A 167 -4.27 -10.76 -6.39
CA GLY A 167 -4.73 -11.96 -5.67
C GLY A 167 -6.25 -11.98 -5.46
N ILE A 168 -6.84 -10.85 -5.08
CA ILE A 168 -8.30 -10.74 -4.95
C ILE A 168 -8.99 -10.89 -6.31
N VAL A 169 -8.44 -10.27 -7.35
CA VAL A 169 -8.99 -10.39 -8.71
C VAL A 169 -9.00 -11.84 -9.15
N LEU A 170 -7.87 -12.56 -9.06
CA LEU A 170 -7.79 -13.97 -9.43
C LEU A 170 -8.72 -14.84 -8.57
N ASN A 171 -8.80 -14.56 -7.27
CA ASN A 171 -9.68 -15.29 -6.38
C ASN A 171 -11.18 -15.05 -6.68
N SER A 172 -11.54 -13.86 -7.14
CA SER A 172 -12.89 -13.57 -7.63
C SER A 172 -13.20 -14.34 -8.91
N LEU A 173 -12.22 -14.48 -9.79
CA LEU A 173 -12.36 -15.24 -11.03
C LEU A 173 -12.52 -16.74 -10.79
N VAL A 174 -11.95 -17.32 -9.73
CA VAL A 174 -12.20 -18.73 -9.36
C VAL A 174 -13.68 -19.00 -9.13
N VAL A 175 -14.41 -18.00 -8.59
CA VAL A 175 -15.86 -18.13 -8.35
C VAL A 175 -16.66 -17.94 -9.65
N LEU A 176 -16.22 -17.02 -10.52
CA LEU A 176 -16.96 -16.64 -11.73
C LEU A 176 -16.67 -17.56 -12.92
N ASP A 177 -15.44 -18.00 -13.06
CA ASP A 177 -14.99 -18.90 -14.15
C ASP A 177 -13.97 -19.92 -13.61
N PRO A 178 -14.43 -20.99 -12.93
CA PRO A 178 -13.54 -22.02 -12.39
C PRO A 178 -12.67 -22.70 -13.46
N ALA A 179 -13.11 -22.75 -14.71
CA ALA A 179 -12.35 -23.36 -15.84
C ALA A 179 -11.08 -22.56 -16.19
N ALA A 180 -10.97 -21.32 -15.74
CA ALA A 180 -9.79 -20.49 -15.89
C ALA A 180 -8.58 -21.01 -15.07
N PHE A 181 -8.79 -22.00 -14.20
CA PHE A 181 -7.77 -22.47 -13.27
C PHE A 181 -7.59 -23.99 -13.39
N THR A 182 -6.34 -24.44 -13.23
CA THR A 182 -5.96 -25.87 -13.30
C THR A 182 -6.04 -26.56 -11.93
N VAL A 183 -6.63 -25.92 -10.94
CA VAL A 183 -6.75 -26.47 -9.60
C VAL A 183 -7.83 -27.53 -9.58
N THR A 184 -7.43 -28.79 -9.52
CA THR A 184 -8.32 -29.95 -9.44
C THR A 184 -8.48 -30.41 -8.00
N GLY A 185 -9.74 -30.50 -7.56
CA GLY A 185 -10.10 -30.94 -6.20
C GLY A 185 -10.05 -29.82 -5.15
N SER A 186 -10.85 -29.96 -4.11
CA SER A 186 -10.73 -29.10 -2.92
C SER A 186 -9.69 -29.72 -1.99
N PRO A 187 -8.50 -29.13 -1.81
CA PRO A 187 -7.52 -29.67 -0.87
C PRO A 187 -8.00 -29.57 0.59
N TYR A 188 -9.12 -28.90 0.85
CA TYR A 188 -9.62 -28.57 2.19
C TYR A 188 -11.10 -29.00 2.41
N GLY A 189 -11.54 -30.09 1.77
CA GLY A 189 -12.84 -30.70 2.02
C GLY A 189 -14.04 -29.80 1.65
N GLU A 190 -14.85 -29.44 2.63
CA GLU A 190 -16.12 -28.72 2.44
C GLU A 190 -15.99 -27.19 2.30
N LEU A 191 -14.75 -26.65 2.32
CA LEU A 191 -14.58 -25.20 2.18
C LEU A 191 -14.96 -24.70 0.79
N PRO A 192 -15.63 -23.55 0.68
CA PRO A 192 -15.89 -22.90 -0.62
C PRO A 192 -14.60 -22.66 -1.39
N ALA A 193 -14.63 -22.85 -2.71
CA ALA A 193 -13.47 -22.70 -3.59
C ALA A 193 -12.76 -21.34 -3.42
N ALA A 194 -13.53 -20.27 -3.25
CA ALA A 194 -13.01 -18.93 -3.01
C ALA A 194 -12.12 -18.81 -1.76
N ILE A 195 -12.35 -19.66 -0.76
CA ILE A 195 -11.55 -19.70 0.47
C ILE A 195 -10.38 -20.66 0.28
N ALA A 196 -10.68 -21.89 -0.17
CA ALA A 196 -9.72 -22.97 -0.28
C ALA A 196 -8.53 -22.58 -1.20
N TYR A 197 -8.79 -21.83 -2.26
CA TYR A 197 -7.77 -21.44 -3.23
C TYR A 197 -7.18 -20.03 -3.03
N ALA A 198 -7.67 -19.24 -2.07
CA ALA A 198 -7.22 -17.88 -1.85
C ALA A 198 -5.68 -17.74 -1.73
N PRO A 199 -4.95 -18.58 -0.97
CA PRO A 199 -3.48 -18.50 -0.91
C PRO A 199 -2.81 -18.81 -2.25
N HIS A 200 -3.38 -19.75 -3.04
CA HIS A 200 -2.86 -20.12 -4.35
C HIS A 200 -3.07 -19.00 -5.37
N MET A 201 -4.22 -18.33 -5.33
CA MET A 201 -4.53 -17.18 -6.18
C MET A 201 -3.63 -15.99 -5.85
N LEU A 202 -3.34 -15.78 -4.58
CA LEU A 202 -2.39 -14.77 -4.15
C LEU A 202 -0.98 -15.08 -4.67
N GLY A 203 -0.51 -16.33 -4.55
CA GLY A 203 0.76 -16.76 -5.11
C GLY A 203 0.80 -16.62 -6.64
N ALA A 204 -0.30 -16.94 -7.33
CA ALA A 204 -0.42 -16.80 -8.79
C ALA A 204 -0.36 -15.33 -9.23
N ALA A 205 -0.97 -14.42 -8.46
CA ALA A 205 -0.90 -12.99 -8.73
C ALA A 205 0.53 -12.45 -8.62
N PHE A 206 1.28 -12.85 -7.60
CA PHE A 206 2.69 -12.50 -7.49
C PHE A 206 3.55 -13.13 -8.57
N GLY A 207 3.25 -14.39 -8.98
CA GLY A 207 3.88 -15.02 -10.12
C GLY A 207 3.66 -14.26 -11.43
N SER A 208 2.43 -13.78 -11.66
CA SER A 208 2.11 -12.92 -12.80
C SER A 208 2.79 -11.55 -12.71
N LEU A 209 2.74 -10.91 -11.55
CA LEU A 209 3.36 -9.60 -11.30
C LEU A 209 4.87 -9.61 -11.57
N THR A 210 5.55 -10.70 -11.19
CA THR A 210 7.00 -10.88 -11.38
C THR A 210 7.36 -11.55 -12.71
N THR A 211 6.41 -11.81 -13.57
CA THR A 211 6.58 -12.50 -14.87
C THR A 211 7.06 -13.95 -14.78
N LEU A 212 7.07 -14.54 -13.59
CA LEU A 212 7.40 -15.95 -13.38
C LEU A 212 6.28 -16.90 -13.85
N GLY A 213 5.05 -16.37 -13.95
CA GLY A 213 3.86 -17.17 -14.22
C GLY A 213 3.41 -18.01 -13.02
N SER A 214 2.37 -18.79 -13.22
CA SER A 214 1.85 -19.70 -12.19
C SER A 214 1.27 -20.97 -12.80
N PRO A 215 1.57 -22.16 -12.25
CA PRO A 215 1.00 -23.42 -12.73
C PRO A 215 -0.50 -23.56 -12.44
N VAL A 216 -1.04 -22.71 -11.58
CA VAL A 216 -2.46 -22.72 -11.20
C VAL A 216 -3.33 -22.08 -12.28
N LEU A 217 -2.76 -21.24 -13.13
CA LEU A 217 -3.47 -20.56 -14.22
C LEU A 217 -3.57 -21.48 -15.45
N ASN A 218 -4.77 -21.62 -16.00
CA ASN A 218 -4.98 -22.34 -17.24
C ASN A 218 -4.60 -21.47 -18.45
N ASN A 219 -3.42 -21.70 -19.00
CA ASN A 219 -2.91 -20.92 -20.14
C ASN A 219 -3.72 -21.06 -21.43
N GLN A 220 -4.67 -22.01 -21.49
CA GLN A 220 -5.58 -22.18 -22.64
C GLN A 220 -6.90 -21.41 -22.45
N ASN A 221 -7.17 -20.90 -21.24
CA ASN A 221 -8.36 -20.12 -20.94
C ASN A 221 -8.08 -18.63 -21.07
N LEU A 222 -8.88 -17.94 -21.89
CA LEU A 222 -8.71 -16.51 -22.16
C LEU A 222 -8.86 -15.65 -20.90
N THR A 223 -9.74 -16.02 -19.97
CA THR A 223 -9.99 -15.28 -18.72
C THR A 223 -8.72 -15.25 -17.86
N SER A 224 -8.08 -16.40 -17.64
CA SER A 224 -6.85 -16.48 -16.85
C SER A 224 -5.68 -15.78 -17.51
N VAL A 225 -5.52 -15.93 -18.83
CA VAL A 225 -4.46 -15.27 -19.61
C VAL A 225 -4.63 -13.76 -19.56
N SER A 226 -5.85 -13.26 -19.78
CA SER A 226 -6.14 -11.82 -19.74
C SER A 226 -5.93 -11.22 -18.33
N ALA A 227 -6.36 -11.92 -17.29
CA ALA A 227 -6.15 -11.48 -15.92
C ALA A 227 -4.66 -11.43 -15.54
N SER A 228 -3.92 -12.49 -15.87
CA SER A 228 -2.48 -12.56 -15.64
C SER A 228 -1.72 -11.45 -16.39
N ALA A 229 -2.03 -11.26 -17.68
CA ALA A 229 -1.45 -10.20 -18.49
C ALA A 229 -1.78 -8.81 -17.91
N GLY A 230 -3.02 -8.59 -17.46
CA GLY A 230 -3.44 -7.35 -16.82
C GLY A 230 -2.62 -7.04 -15.57
N ILE A 231 -2.44 -8.01 -14.68
CA ILE A 231 -1.63 -7.86 -13.46
C ILE A 231 -0.18 -7.53 -13.82
N THR A 232 0.39 -8.26 -14.81
CA THR A 232 1.76 -8.04 -15.28
C THR A 232 1.94 -6.63 -15.85
N ILE A 233 1.04 -6.19 -16.73
CA ILE A 233 1.10 -4.86 -17.36
C ILE A 233 1.01 -3.76 -16.29
N VAL A 234 0.05 -3.86 -15.36
CA VAL A 234 -0.12 -2.88 -14.28
C VAL A 234 1.15 -2.80 -13.43
N GLY A 235 1.74 -3.94 -13.07
CA GLY A 235 2.99 -3.98 -12.31
C GLY A 235 4.16 -3.32 -13.05
N GLN A 236 4.34 -3.62 -14.35
CA GLN A 236 5.40 -3.03 -15.15
C GLN A 236 5.21 -1.53 -15.37
N LEU A 237 3.98 -1.09 -15.63
CA LEU A 237 3.66 0.34 -15.74
C LEU A 237 3.93 1.08 -14.42
N TYR A 238 3.58 0.46 -13.29
CA TYR A 238 3.89 1.01 -11.97
C TYR A 238 5.39 1.24 -11.80
N VAL A 239 6.20 0.22 -12.07
CA VAL A 239 7.67 0.33 -11.97
C VAL A 239 8.23 1.38 -12.93
N ALA A 240 7.74 1.44 -14.17
CA ALA A 240 8.17 2.44 -15.16
C ALA A 240 7.85 3.88 -14.71
N ILE A 241 6.62 4.12 -14.25
CA ILE A 241 6.19 5.44 -13.72
C ILE A 241 7.00 5.82 -12.49
N LEU A 242 7.25 4.84 -11.61
CA LEU A 242 8.04 5.04 -10.41
C LEU A 242 9.48 5.44 -10.72
N ILE A 243 10.15 4.72 -11.63
CA ILE A 243 11.51 5.04 -12.06
C ILE A 243 11.56 6.44 -12.66
N ALA A 244 10.64 6.78 -13.56
CA ALA A 244 10.54 8.11 -14.15
C ALA A 244 10.32 9.20 -13.08
N GLY A 245 9.43 8.96 -12.13
CA GLY A 245 9.15 9.88 -11.02
C GLY A 245 10.33 10.06 -10.06
N VAL A 246 11.07 8.98 -9.78
CA VAL A 246 12.25 8.99 -8.91
C VAL A 246 13.43 9.71 -9.56
N LEU A 247 13.71 9.43 -10.83
CA LEU A 247 14.82 10.07 -11.55
C LEU A 247 14.59 11.57 -11.75
N GLY A 248 13.33 12.02 -11.84
CA GLY A 248 12.97 13.43 -11.95
C GLY A 248 13.11 14.23 -10.65
N LYS A 249 13.31 13.58 -9.48
CA LYS A 249 13.34 14.27 -8.19
C LYS A 249 14.76 14.69 -7.78
N PRO A 250 14.95 15.92 -7.22
CA PRO A 250 16.23 16.37 -6.73
C PRO A 250 16.69 15.54 -5.53
N ARG A 251 17.97 15.13 -5.51
CA ARG A 251 18.58 14.40 -4.40
C ARG A 251 18.86 15.32 -3.22
N GLN A 252 18.56 14.86 -2.02
CA GLN A 252 18.75 15.60 -0.75
C GLN A 252 20.22 15.88 -0.40
N ILE A 253 21.16 15.21 -1.05
CA ILE A 253 22.61 15.23 -0.73
C ILE A 253 23.28 16.60 -0.97
N SER A 254 22.71 17.46 -1.80
CA SER A 254 23.36 18.72 -2.20
C SER A 254 23.23 19.87 -1.20
N SER A 255 22.24 19.85 -0.31
CA SER A 255 21.98 20.95 0.61
C SER A 255 22.90 20.95 1.84
N VAL A 256 23.18 19.79 2.41
CA VAL A 256 24.05 19.66 3.59
C VAL A 256 25.51 19.98 3.20
N ARG A 257 25.96 19.54 2.02
CA ARG A 257 27.32 19.84 1.53
C ARG A 257 27.53 21.33 1.18
N LYS A 258 26.48 21.99 0.65
CA LYS A 258 26.51 23.44 0.40
C LYS A 258 26.47 24.27 1.68
N ALA A 259 25.73 23.83 2.71
CA ALA A 259 25.72 24.48 4.02
C ALA A 259 27.09 24.37 4.71
N ALA A 260 27.69 23.18 4.76
CA ALA A 260 29.01 22.96 5.33
C ALA A 260 30.12 23.77 4.61
N HIS A 261 30.01 23.92 3.28
CA HIS A 261 30.98 24.72 2.50
C HIS A 261 30.81 26.25 2.70
N ARG A 262 29.59 26.71 3.00
CA ARG A 262 29.35 28.11 3.36
C ARG A 262 29.83 28.45 4.77
N ASP A 263 29.71 27.57 5.73
CA ASP A 263 30.22 27.77 7.09
C ASP A 263 31.76 27.77 7.13
N HIS A 264 32.42 26.91 6.35
CA HIS A 264 33.89 26.96 6.20
C HIS A 264 34.41 28.24 5.52
N ARG A 265 33.63 28.86 4.62
CA ARG A 265 34.01 30.16 4.04
C ARG A 265 33.77 31.35 4.97
N ARG A 266 32.81 31.24 5.91
CA ARG A 266 32.54 32.28 6.92
C ARG A 266 33.52 32.26 8.08
N SER A 267 34.12 31.11 8.41
CA SER A 267 35.11 30.96 9.48
C SER A 267 36.55 31.21 9.03
N ALA A 268 36.79 31.44 7.73
CA ALA A 268 38.11 31.83 7.29
C ALA A 268 38.42 33.28 7.71
N PRO A 269 39.47 33.51 8.52
CA PRO A 269 39.83 34.87 9.00
C PRO A 269 40.15 35.77 7.82
N SER A 270 39.50 36.94 7.79
CA SER A 270 39.67 37.91 6.70
C SER A 270 41.16 38.36 6.62
N PRO A 271 41.79 38.34 5.45
CA PRO A 271 43.22 38.67 5.31
C PRO A 271 43.54 40.17 5.50
N ARG A 272 42.58 41.01 5.91
CA ARG A 272 42.72 42.47 5.92
C ARG A 272 43.35 43.10 7.18
N LEU A 273 43.68 42.34 8.22
CA LEU A 273 44.20 42.92 9.49
C LEU A 273 45.75 42.82 9.64
N ARG A 274 46.47 42.41 8.60
CA ARG A 274 47.96 42.27 8.70
C ARG A 274 48.77 43.44 8.10
N ARG A 275 48.17 44.59 7.77
CA ARG A 275 48.85 45.70 7.12
C ARG A 275 48.74 47.02 7.86
N LYS A 276 49.06 47.05 9.17
CA LYS A 276 49.36 48.33 9.87
C LYS A 276 50.17 48.05 11.14
N ARG A 277 51.43 47.67 11.00
CA ARG A 277 52.53 47.90 11.97
C ARG A 277 53.85 47.84 11.20
N ARG A 278 54.21 48.96 10.60
CA ARG A 278 55.59 49.42 10.37
C ARG A 278 55.59 50.95 10.45
#